data_cbe8b9228744bf1a4fbb448ebe2841d2
#
_entry.id   cbe8b9228744bf1a4fbb448ebe2841d2
#
_cell.length_a   1.000
_cell.length_b   1.000
_cell.length_c   1.000
_cell.angle_alpha   90.00
_cell.angle_beta   90.00
_cell.angle_gamma   90.00
#
_symmetry.space_group_name_H-M   'P 1'
#
loop_
_entity.id
_entity.type
_entity.pdbx_description
1 polymer ?
#
loop_
_entity_poly.entity_id
_entity_poly.type
_entity_poly.pdbx_seq_one_letter_code
_entity_poly.pdbx_strand_id
1 'polypeptide(L)'
;EPAFAVDRRIRGCTPAPGAWTMLGDLKVKVQPVRMTDENLDPGVLRVERGRVLVGTLTTAVELGTVQPAGKKAMAAADWARGLHGDPLVFV
;
A
#
# COMPACT_ATOMS: atom_id res chain seq x y z
N GLU A 1 8.76 -7.73 5.10
CA GLU A 1 9.60 -8.05 3.93
C GLU A 1 10.34 -6.81 3.44
N PRO A 2 11.52 -6.99 2.79
CA PRO A 2 12.19 -5.87 2.13
C PRO A 2 11.35 -5.30 0.98
N ALA A 3 11.57 -4.03 0.66
CA ALA A 3 10.79 -3.35 -0.37
C ALA A 3 10.83 -4.08 -1.73
N PHE A 4 11.99 -4.58 -2.15
CA PHE A 4 12.08 -5.29 -3.43
C PHE A 4 11.27 -6.59 -3.42
N ALA A 5 11.18 -7.29 -2.29
CA ALA A 5 10.39 -8.52 -2.19
C ALA A 5 8.89 -8.21 -2.22
N VAL A 6 8.47 -7.11 -1.58
CA VAL A 6 7.08 -6.65 -1.63
C VAL A 6 6.69 -6.32 -3.07
N ASP A 7 7.51 -5.54 -3.76
CA ASP A 7 7.24 -5.17 -5.16
C ASP A 7 7.17 -6.42 -6.05
N ARG A 8 8.12 -7.35 -5.90
CA ARG A 8 8.14 -8.58 -6.68
C ARG A 8 6.89 -9.41 -6.46
N ARG A 9 6.44 -9.53 -5.21
CA ARG A 9 5.23 -10.29 -4.88
C ARG A 9 4.00 -9.67 -5.53
N ILE A 10 3.87 -8.35 -5.46
CA ILE A 10 2.74 -7.65 -6.06
C ILE A 10 2.73 -7.86 -7.57
N ARG A 11 3.88 -7.69 -8.23
CA ARG A 11 3.98 -7.88 -9.68
C ARG A 11 3.67 -9.31 -10.09
N GLY A 12 4.11 -10.30 -9.30
CA GLY A 12 3.85 -11.71 -9.57
C GLY A 12 2.37 -12.07 -9.47
N CYS A 13 1.57 -11.33 -8.70
CA CYS A 13 0.14 -11.57 -8.53
C CYS A 13 -0.71 -10.73 -9.48
N THR A 14 -0.15 -9.72 -10.11
CA THR A 14 -0.88 -8.82 -11.00
C THR A 14 -0.90 -9.37 -12.43
N PRO A 15 -2.03 -9.35 -13.18
CA PRO A 15 -3.31 -8.76 -12.79
C PRO A 15 -4.21 -9.66 -11.95
N ALA A 16 -4.01 -10.96 -11.97
CA ALA A 16 -4.87 -11.89 -11.26
C ALA A 16 -4.05 -12.96 -10.56
N PRO A 17 -4.40 -13.36 -9.33
CA PRO A 17 -5.56 -12.93 -8.54
C PRO A 17 -5.43 -11.53 -7.94
N GLY A 18 -4.27 -10.91 -8.02
CA GLY A 18 -3.98 -9.62 -7.41
C GLY A 18 -3.46 -9.76 -5.98
N ALA A 19 -2.47 -8.94 -5.62
CA ALA A 19 -1.97 -8.89 -4.25
C ALA A 19 -2.92 -8.10 -3.37
N TRP A 20 -3.01 -8.46 -2.10
CA TRP A 20 -3.89 -7.77 -1.15
C TRP A 20 -3.27 -7.74 0.24
N THR A 21 -3.77 -6.82 1.05
CA THR A 21 -3.39 -6.69 2.46
C THR A 21 -4.60 -6.23 3.26
N MET A 22 -4.44 -6.16 4.57
CA MET A 22 -5.52 -5.74 5.47
C MET A 22 -5.15 -4.42 6.14
N LEU A 23 -6.10 -3.49 6.17
CA LEU A 23 -6.03 -2.28 6.99
C LEU A 23 -7.15 -2.40 8.01
N GLY A 24 -6.81 -2.86 9.23
CA GLY A 24 -7.83 -3.26 10.18
C GLY A 24 -8.67 -4.39 9.59
N ASP A 25 -9.97 -4.20 9.50
CA ASP A 25 -10.91 -5.19 8.93
C ASP A 25 -11.13 -5.01 7.43
N LEU A 26 -10.50 -4.02 6.82
CA LEU A 26 -10.69 -3.73 5.41
C LEU A 26 -9.65 -4.44 4.57
N LYS A 27 -10.12 -5.27 3.63
CA LYS A 27 -9.24 -5.91 2.64
C LYS A 27 -8.99 -4.93 1.50
N VAL A 28 -7.72 -4.73 1.17
CA VAL A 28 -7.31 -3.80 0.12
C VAL A 28 -6.42 -4.54 -0.87
N LYS A 29 -6.81 -4.54 -2.14
CA LYS A 29 -5.93 -5.02 -3.21
C LYS A 29 -4.97 -3.90 -3.59
N VAL A 30 -3.72 -4.27 -3.84
CA VAL A 30 -2.69 -3.31 -4.22
C VAL A 30 -2.07 -3.71 -5.54
N GLN A 31 -1.83 -2.74 -6.41
CA GLN A 31 -1.12 -2.93 -7.66
C GLN A 31 0.36 -2.60 -7.47
N PRO A 32 1.21 -2.86 -8.48
CA PRO A 32 2.64 -2.63 -8.34
C PRO A 32 2.98 -1.26 -7.76
N VAL A 33 3.95 -1.24 -6.87
CA VAL A 33 4.34 -0.06 -6.10
C VAL A 33 5.62 0.55 -6.67
N ARG A 34 5.93 1.77 -6.23
CA ARG A 34 7.18 2.44 -6.58
C ARG A 34 8.12 2.39 -5.37
N MET A 35 9.39 2.07 -5.61
CA MET A 35 10.40 2.09 -4.57
C MET A 35 10.77 3.51 -4.21
N THR A 36 11.05 3.77 -2.93
CA THR A 36 11.52 5.07 -2.45
C THR A 36 12.76 4.92 -1.60
N ASP A 37 13.40 6.05 -1.25
CA ASP A 37 14.54 6.07 -0.34
C ASP A 37 14.13 6.43 1.10
N GLU A 38 12.83 6.55 1.35
CA GLU A 38 12.34 6.96 2.66
C GLU A 38 12.17 5.76 3.58
N ASN A 39 12.18 6.02 4.89
CA ASN A 39 12.09 4.98 5.90
C ASN A 39 10.83 5.16 6.74
N LEU A 40 10.13 4.04 6.94
CA LEU A 40 8.98 3.95 7.84
C LEU A 40 9.03 2.60 8.52
N ASP A 41 8.44 2.48 9.70
CA ASP A 41 8.31 1.18 10.34
C ASP A 41 7.47 0.24 9.46
N PRO A 42 7.76 -1.07 9.47
CA PRO A 42 7.04 -2.00 8.60
C PRO A 42 5.52 -1.91 8.78
N GLY A 43 4.82 -1.82 7.66
CA GLY A 43 3.36 -1.74 7.61
C GLY A 43 2.78 -0.36 7.85
N VAL A 44 3.53 0.58 8.39
CA VAL A 44 3.02 1.92 8.71
C VAL A 44 2.76 2.72 7.42
N LEU A 45 1.59 3.33 7.33
CA LEU A 45 1.23 4.20 6.23
C LEU A 45 1.54 5.64 6.60
N ARG A 46 2.13 6.36 5.66
CA ARG A 46 2.29 7.82 5.77
C ARG A 46 1.62 8.46 4.58
N VAL A 47 0.61 9.28 4.85
CA VAL A 47 -0.13 9.99 3.82
C VAL A 47 0.48 11.36 3.65
N GLU A 48 0.99 11.64 2.46
CA GLU A 48 1.54 12.93 2.10
C GLU A 48 0.71 13.52 0.95
N ARG A 49 0.97 14.78 0.62
CA ARG A 49 0.26 15.41 -0.48
C ARG A 49 0.52 14.63 -1.78
N GLY A 50 -0.55 14.05 -2.31
CA GLY A 50 -0.50 13.35 -3.58
C GLY A 50 0.17 11.98 -3.56
N ARG A 51 0.56 11.45 -2.38
CA ARG A 51 1.19 10.13 -2.33
C ARG A 51 0.93 9.44 -1.00
N VAL A 52 0.97 8.11 -1.04
CA VAL A 52 0.81 7.26 0.14
C VAL A 52 2.01 6.31 0.21
N LEU A 53 2.72 6.35 1.31
CA LEU A 53 3.90 5.51 1.55
C LEU A 53 3.57 4.42 2.56
N VAL A 54 4.16 3.24 2.37
CA VAL A 54 4.03 2.11 3.29
C VAL A 54 5.41 1.60 3.64
N GLY A 55 5.68 1.46 4.93
CA GLY A 55 6.97 0.96 5.40
C GLY A 55 7.16 -0.53 5.12
N THR A 56 8.41 -0.91 4.86
CA THR A 56 8.84 -2.31 4.73
C THR A 56 10.04 -2.53 5.65
N LEU A 57 10.66 -3.70 5.58
CA LEU A 57 11.87 -3.97 6.37
C LEU A 57 13.08 -3.16 5.91
N THR A 58 13.02 -2.56 4.73
CA THR A 58 14.10 -1.71 4.21
C THR A 58 13.60 -0.29 4.04
N THR A 59 13.20 0.09 2.84
CA THR A 59 12.69 1.42 2.57
C THR A 59 11.19 1.37 2.33
N ALA A 60 10.51 2.51 2.46
CA ALA A 60 9.09 2.61 2.18
C ALA A 60 8.83 2.45 0.68
N VAL A 61 7.64 1.94 0.35
CA VAL A 61 7.17 1.88 -1.03
C VAL A 61 6.02 2.87 -1.19
N GLU A 62 5.89 3.40 -2.40
CA GLU A 62 4.79 4.31 -2.72
C GLU A 62 3.67 3.53 -3.40
N LEU A 63 2.46 3.62 -2.87
CA LEU A 63 1.29 2.99 -3.47
C LEU A 63 0.83 3.79 -4.68
N GLY A 64 0.51 3.09 -5.78
CA GLY A 64 -0.07 3.72 -6.97
C GLY A 64 -1.57 3.58 -6.99
N THR A 65 -2.06 2.38 -7.31
CA THR A 65 -3.48 2.08 -7.40
C THR A 65 -3.85 1.06 -6.34
N VAL A 66 -4.98 1.27 -5.70
CA VAL A 66 -5.53 0.34 -4.70
C VAL A 66 -6.98 0.07 -5.02
N GLN A 67 -7.50 -1.06 -4.51
CA GLN A 67 -8.90 -1.41 -4.63
C GLN A 67 -9.41 -1.92 -3.29
N PRO A 68 -10.05 -1.07 -2.51
CA PRO A 68 -10.70 -1.51 -1.26
C PRO A 68 -11.83 -2.49 -1.57
N ALA A 69 -12.08 -3.43 -0.67
CA ALA A 69 -13.14 -4.41 -0.86
C ALA A 69 -14.48 -3.73 -1.11
N GLY A 70 -15.20 -4.19 -2.14
CA GLY A 70 -16.50 -3.66 -2.50
C GLY A 70 -16.47 -2.35 -3.28
N LYS A 71 -15.29 -1.87 -3.67
CA LYS A 71 -15.14 -0.60 -4.38
C LYS A 71 -14.33 -0.79 -5.66
N LYS A 72 -14.36 0.22 -6.52
CA LYS A 72 -13.56 0.25 -7.74
C LYS A 72 -12.12 0.59 -7.43
N ALA A 73 -11.21 0.21 -8.31
CA ALA A 73 -9.82 0.61 -8.23
C ALA A 73 -9.71 2.13 -8.29
N MET A 74 -8.79 2.70 -7.50
CA MET A 74 -8.61 4.15 -7.42
C MET A 74 -7.17 4.48 -7.08
N ALA A 75 -6.78 5.72 -7.31
CA ALA A 75 -5.47 6.19 -6.90
C ALA A 75 -5.36 6.13 -5.38
N ALA A 76 -4.20 5.70 -4.87
CA ALA A 76 -3.99 5.58 -3.44
C ALA A 76 -4.19 6.91 -2.72
N ALA A 77 -3.77 8.02 -3.34
CA ALA A 77 -3.94 9.35 -2.75
C ALA A 77 -5.42 9.70 -2.54
N ASP A 78 -6.28 9.30 -3.49
CA ASP A 78 -7.73 9.54 -3.37
C ASP A 78 -8.34 8.68 -2.27
N TRP A 79 -7.92 7.42 -2.20
CA TRP A 79 -8.37 6.51 -1.16
C TRP A 79 -7.97 7.03 0.23
N ALA A 80 -6.74 7.51 0.36
CA ALA A 80 -6.20 7.96 1.63
C ALA A 80 -6.95 9.16 2.22
N ARG A 81 -7.58 9.98 1.39
CA ARG A 81 -8.36 11.13 1.88
C ARG A 81 -9.51 10.72 2.79
N GLY A 82 -10.01 9.51 2.63
CA GLY A 82 -11.11 8.99 3.44
C GLY A 82 -10.66 8.17 4.64
N LEU A 83 -9.36 8.02 4.85
CA LEU A 83 -8.86 7.21 5.95
C LEU A 83 -8.76 8.02 7.23
N HIS A 84 -9.13 7.35 8.33
CA HIS A 84 -9.05 7.94 9.66
C HIS A 84 -8.34 6.95 10.58
N GLY A 85 -7.64 7.50 11.55
CA GLY A 85 -6.89 6.70 12.51
C GLY A 85 -5.41 7.05 12.47
N ASP A 86 -4.74 6.87 13.60
CA ASP A 86 -3.34 7.18 13.74
C ASP A 86 -2.74 6.27 14.82
N PRO A 87 -1.78 5.43 14.48
CA PRO A 87 -1.24 5.24 13.13
C PRO A 87 -2.11 4.35 12.26
N LEU A 88 -1.98 4.49 10.93
CA LEU A 88 -2.56 3.57 9.97
C LEU A 88 -1.51 2.51 9.65
N VAL A 89 -1.87 1.23 9.79
CA VAL A 89 -0.89 0.15 9.64
C VAL A 89 -1.51 -0.99 8.84
N PHE A 90 -0.79 -1.42 7.79
CA PHE A 90 -1.12 -2.66 7.08
C PHE A 90 -0.61 -3.86 7.86
N VAL A 91 -1.37 -4.91 7.82
CA VAL A 91 -1.00 -6.17 8.47
C VAL A 91 -0.42 -7.15 7.47
#